data_f62435d44349455fb2c5f2599851dbee
#
_entry.id   f62435d44349455fb2c5f2599851dbee
#
_cell.length_a   1.000
_cell.length_b   1.000
_cell.length_c   1.000
_cell.angle_alpha   90.00
_cell.angle_beta   90.00
_cell.angle_gamma   90.00
#
_symmetry.space_group_name_H-M   'P 1'
#
loop_
_entity.id
_entity.type
_entity.pdbx_description
1 polymer ?
#
loop_
_entity_poly.entity_id
_entity_poly.type
_entity_poly.pdbx_seq_one_letter_code
_entity_poly.pdbx_strand_id
1 'polypeptide(L)'
;MPLFLVRHAKAGKRSKWLEDPANVDDRKRPLDNKGMLQAIALADRLADFTPPQLLSSPYIRCVQTLEPLGATLAISVTSDERLAEDNSFEPILELLEGCPDNSVLCSHGDMIPMVVEALERRGMVITGLRDSRKASVWVLERQNGVIARGHAWPPPTID
;
A
#
# COMPACT_ATOMS: atom_id res chain seq x y z
N MET A 1 -4.12 5.38 -17.07
CA MET A 1 -4.24 4.12 -16.32
C MET A 1 -3.62 4.30 -14.95
N PRO A 2 -4.26 3.84 -13.88
CA PRO A 2 -3.81 4.12 -12.51
C PRO A 2 -2.67 3.22 -12.04
N LEU A 3 -2.00 3.72 -10.99
CA LEU A 3 -1.19 2.94 -10.07
C LEU A 3 -1.88 3.01 -8.71
N PHE A 4 -1.73 1.98 -7.89
CA PHE A 4 -2.37 1.92 -6.58
C PHE A 4 -1.31 1.86 -5.49
N LEU A 5 -1.32 2.84 -4.60
CA LEU A 5 -0.41 2.89 -3.46
C LEU A 5 -1.23 2.67 -2.18
N VAL A 6 -1.05 1.49 -1.59
CA VAL A 6 -1.87 1.00 -0.47
C VAL A 6 -1.10 1.13 0.83
N ARG A 7 -1.73 1.71 1.85
CA ARG A 7 -1.21 1.57 3.21
C ARG A 7 -1.62 0.21 3.76
N HIS A 8 -0.69 -0.49 4.45
CA HIS A 8 -1.02 -1.78 5.04
C HIS A 8 -2.28 -1.68 5.91
N ALA A 9 -3.00 -2.78 5.98
CA ALA A 9 -4.23 -2.90 6.77
C ALA A 9 -3.91 -2.91 8.27
N LYS A 10 -4.95 -2.99 9.11
CA LYS A 10 -4.80 -2.89 10.56
C LYS A 10 -3.95 -4.04 11.11
N ALA A 11 -2.88 -3.68 11.81
CA ALA A 11 -2.06 -4.58 12.59
C ALA A 11 -2.28 -4.28 14.07
N GLY A 12 -1.98 -5.25 14.94
CA GLY A 12 -2.04 -5.03 16.38
C GLY A 12 -1.08 -3.91 16.82
N LYS A 13 -1.29 -3.38 18.01
CA LYS A 13 -0.42 -2.33 18.54
C LYS A 13 1.00 -2.85 18.73
N ARG A 14 1.99 -2.07 18.24
CA ARG A 14 3.42 -2.42 18.41
C ARG A 14 3.78 -2.69 19.87
N SER A 15 3.36 -1.81 20.78
CA SER A 15 3.65 -1.95 22.22
C SER A 15 3.13 -3.26 22.79
N LYS A 16 1.91 -3.65 22.41
CA LYS A 16 1.30 -4.90 22.89
C LYS A 16 2.01 -6.12 22.31
N TRP A 17 2.37 -6.06 21.04
CA TRP A 17 3.08 -7.16 20.36
C TRP A 17 4.45 -7.40 20.98
N LEU A 18 5.17 -6.33 21.33
CA LEU A 18 6.48 -6.40 21.94
C LEU A 18 6.46 -6.84 23.41
N GLU A 19 5.28 -6.93 24.06
CA GLU A 19 5.16 -7.51 25.40
C GLU A 19 5.56 -8.98 25.45
N ASP A 20 5.38 -9.72 24.36
CA ASP A 20 5.85 -11.10 24.26
C ASP A 20 7.35 -11.10 23.97
N PRO A 21 8.19 -11.71 24.86
CA PRO A 21 9.63 -11.74 24.65
C PRO A 21 10.08 -12.41 23.35
N ALA A 22 9.24 -13.26 22.77
CA ALA A 22 9.53 -13.90 21.48
C ALA A 22 9.41 -12.93 20.31
N ASN A 23 8.72 -11.80 20.49
CA ASN A 23 8.46 -10.80 19.45
C ASN A 23 9.51 -9.69 19.53
N VAL A 24 10.65 -9.87 18.88
CA VAL A 24 11.78 -8.93 18.93
C VAL A 24 11.90 -8.05 17.69
N ASP A 25 11.22 -8.41 16.60
CA ASP A 25 11.34 -7.74 15.29
C ASP A 25 9.97 -7.27 14.81
N ASP A 26 9.74 -5.95 14.81
CA ASP A 26 8.48 -5.35 14.38
C ASP A 26 8.14 -5.65 12.91
N ARG A 27 9.14 -5.99 12.10
CA ARG A 27 8.89 -6.43 10.71
C ARG A 27 8.01 -7.67 10.65
N LYS A 28 8.01 -8.48 11.68
CA LYS A 28 7.23 -9.73 11.77
C LYS A 28 5.83 -9.54 12.36
N ARG A 29 5.49 -8.34 12.81
CA ARG A 29 4.17 -8.07 13.40
C ARG A 29 3.09 -8.21 12.33
N PRO A 30 2.12 -9.15 12.53
CA PRO A 30 1.11 -9.46 11.52
C PRO A 30 -0.08 -8.52 11.58
N LEU A 31 -0.93 -8.61 10.56
CA LEU A 31 -2.27 -8.01 10.63
C LEU A 31 -3.08 -8.67 11.75
N ASP A 32 -3.98 -7.89 12.36
CA ASP A 32 -4.98 -8.45 13.26
C ASP A 32 -6.21 -8.95 12.46
N ASN A 33 -7.23 -9.47 13.15
CA ASN A 33 -8.41 -10.03 12.48
C ASN A 33 -9.12 -9.00 11.62
N LYS A 34 -9.25 -7.76 12.09
CA LYS A 34 -9.86 -6.68 11.29
C LYS A 34 -9.02 -6.38 10.06
N GLY A 35 -7.70 -6.35 10.22
CA GLY A 35 -6.78 -6.12 9.11
C GLY A 35 -6.88 -7.20 8.03
N MET A 36 -7.05 -8.46 8.42
CA MET A 36 -7.24 -9.55 7.47
C MET A 36 -8.54 -9.37 6.67
N LEU A 37 -9.61 -8.93 7.32
CA LEU A 37 -10.88 -8.64 6.64
C LEU A 37 -10.75 -7.45 5.70
N GLN A 38 -10.01 -6.42 6.10
CA GLN A 38 -9.71 -5.28 5.23
C GLN A 38 -8.93 -5.72 3.99
N ALA A 39 -7.96 -6.61 4.15
CA ALA A 39 -7.16 -7.14 3.03
C ALA A 39 -8.04 -7.89 2.02
N ILE A 40 -8.98 -8.69 2.52
CA ILE A 40 -9.93 -9.40 1.66
C ILE A 40 -10.82 -8.42 0.89
N ALA A 41 -11.33 -7.39 1.55
CA ALA A 41 -12.16 -6.36 0.92
C ALA A 41 -11.37 -5.57 -0.14
N LEU A 42 -10.10 -5.26 0.12
CA LEU A 42 -9.22 -4.63 -0.87
C LEU A 42 -9.00 -5.54 -2.08
N ALA A 43 -8.81 -6.84 -1.85
CA ALA A 43 -8.64 -7.81 -2.94
C ALA A 43 -9.86 -7.82 -3.87
N ASP A 44 -11.06 -7.83 -3.31
CA ASP A 44 -12.30 -7.80 -4.10
C ASP A 44 -12.36 -6.55 -5.00
N ARG A 45 -11.96 -5.41 -4.47
CA ARG A 45 -12.01 -4.15 -5.22
C ARG A 45 -10.90 -4.05 -6.26
N LEU A 46 -9.68 -4.42 -5.90
CA LEU A 46 -8.52 -4.27 -6.77
C LEU A 46 -8.43 -5.34 -7.87
N ALA A 47 -9.02 -6.51 -7.66
CA ALA A 47 -8.99 -7.59 -8.64
C ALA A 47 -9.57 -7.18 -10.00
N ASP A 48 -10.57 -6.31 -10.01
CA ASP A 48 -11.22 -5.84 -11.24
C ASP A 48 -10.25 -5.08 -12.17
N PHE A 49 -9.17 -4.53 -11.62
CA PHE A 49 -8.16 -3.83 -12.40
C PHE A 49 -7.10 -4.76 -12.99
N THR A 50 -7.16 -6.05 -12.70
CA THR A 50 -6.19 -7.06 -13.15
C THR A 50 -4.74 -6.60 -13.03
N PRO A 51 -4.25 -6.27 -11.81
CA PRO A 51 -2.88 -5.81 -11.61
C PRO A 51 -1.85 -6.78 -12.20
N PRO A 52 -0.86 -6.29 -12.96
CA PRO A 52 0.17 -7.17 -13.52
C PRO A 52 1.23 -7.55 -12.52
N GLN A 53 1.37 -6.79 -11.43
CA GLN A 53 2.31 -7.10 -10.35
C GLN A 53 1.86 -6.50 -9.03
N LEU A 54 2.28 -7.14 -7.95
CA LEU A 54 2.05 -6.71 -6.57
C LEU A 54 3.42 -6.55 -5.90
N LEU A 55 3.73 -5.33 -5.49
CA LEU A 55 4.96 -5.01 -4.79
C LEU A 55 4.65 -4.62 -3.35
N SER A 56 5.46 -5.03 -2.41
CA SER A 56 5.20 -4.77 -1.00
C SER A 56 6.48 -4.46 -0.24
N SER A 57 6.36 -3.58 0.76
CA SER A 57 7.33 -3.56 1.84
C SER A 57 7.54 -5.00 2.34
N PRO A 58 8.76 -5.38 2.74
CA PRO A 58 9.01 -6.73 3.28
C PRO A 58 8.37 -6.98 4.64
N TYR A 59 7.84 -5.96 5.31
CA TYR A 59 7.12 -6.12 6.58
C TYR A 59 5.90 -7.03 6.38
N ILE A 60 5.73 -7.99 7.28
CA ILE A 60 4.66 -9.00 7.15
C ILE A 60 3.29 -8.34 7.01
N ARG A 61 2.99 -7.28 7.76
CA ARG A 61 1.70 -6.59 7.68
C ARG A 61 1.41 -6.01 6.30
N CYS A 62 2.44 -5.60 5.56
CA CYS A 62 2.27 -5.12 4.18
C CYS A 62 2.07 -6.29 3.22
N VAL A 63 2.87 -7.33 3.33
CA VAL A 63 2.75 -8.54 2.51
C VAL A 63 1.36 -9.15 2.68
N GLN A 64 0.91 -9.33 3.92
CA GLN A 64 -0.41 -9.89 4.21
C GLN A 64 -1.55 -9.03 3.67
N THR A 65 -1.37 -7.72 3.58
CA THR A 65 -2.38 -6.83 3.00
C THR A 65 -2.64 -7.17 1.53
N LEU A 66 -1.63 -7.61 0.79
CA LEU A 66 -1.74 -7.94 -0.63
C LEU A 66 -1.90 -9.44 -0.91
N GLU A 67 -1.69 -10.32 0.07
CA GLU A 67 -1.78 -11.76 -0.15
C GLU A 67 -3.16 -12.23 -0.66
N PRO A 68 -4.30 -11.76 -0.12
CA PRO A 68 -5.60 -12.16 -0.67
C PRO A 68 -5.76 -11.79 -2.15
N LEU A 69 -5.27 -10.61 -2.54
CA LEU A 69 -5.29 -10.19 -3.94
C LEU A 69 -4.40 -11.09 -4.80
N GLY A 70 -3.21 -11.41 -4.32
CA GLY A 70 -2.29 -12.33 -5.01
C GLY A 70 -2.91 -13.70 -5.21
N ALA A 71 -3.60 -14.22 -4.20
CA ALA A 71 -4.30 -15.50 -4.28
C ALA A 71 -5.43 -15.47 -5.32
N THR A 72 -6.21 -14.39 -5.33
CA THR A 72 -7.30 -14.22 -6.30
C THR A 72 -6.78 -14.16 -7.73
N LEU A 73 -5.66 -13.50 -7.95
CA LEU A 73 -5.09 -13.29 -9.29
C LEU A 73 -4.08 -14.38 -9.69
N ALA A 74 -3.73 -15.28 -8.77
CA ALA A 74 -2.69 -16.30 -8.97
C ALA A 74 -1.33 -15.69 -9.32
N ILE A 75 -0.99 -14.57 -8.68
CA ILE A 75 0.35 -13.93 -8.78
C ILE A 75 0.95 -13.75 -7.40
N SER A 76 2.29 -13.77 -7.34
CA SER A 76 3.02 -13.62 -6.09
C SER A 76 3.15 -12.16 -5.68
N VAL A 77 3.16 -11.92 -4.38
CA VAL A 77 3.54 -10.62 -3.81
C VAL A 77 5.07 -10.58 -3.76
N THR A 78 5.66 -9.59 -4.41
CA THR A 78 7.12 -9.41 -4.43
C THR A 78 7.51 -8.33 -3.42
N SER A 79 8.44 -8.66 -2.53
CA SER A 79 8.97 -7.71 -1.55
C SER A 79 10.00 -6.79 -2.17
N ASP A 80 9.97 -5.52 -1.76
CA ASP A 80 10.92 -4.50 -2.19
C ASP A 80 11.25 -3.58 -1.02
N GLU A 81 12.51 -3.55 -0.61
CA GLU A 81 12.98 -2.76 0.54
C GLU A 81 12.72 -1.26 0.37
N ARG A 82 12.59 -0.77 -0.85
CA ARG A 82 12.28 0.64 -1.12
C ARG A 82 10.93 1.07 -0.54
N LEU A 83 10.03 0.11 -0.30
CA LEU A 83 8.70 0.36 0.28
C LEU A 83 8.67 0.26 1.81
N ALA A 84 9.79 -0.08 2.46
CA ALA A 84 9.88 -0.20 3.91
C ALA A 84 9.72 1.16 4.61
N GLU A 85 9.27 1.13 5.88
CA GLU A 85 9.19 2.35 6.69
C GLU A 85 10.57 2.85 7.12
N ASP A 86 10.61 4.07 7.65
CA ASP A 86 11.85 4.72 8.13
C ASP A 86 12.91 4.82 7.04
N ASN A 87 12.49 5.04 5.82
CA ASN A 87 13.36 5.09 4.65
C ASN A 87 13.22 6.43 3.93
N SER A 88 14.05 6.65 2.92
CA SER A 88 13.84 7.75 1.99
C SER A 88 12.65 7.46 1.08
N PHE A 89 11.84 8.46 0.76
CA PHE A 89 10.66 8.27 -0.10
C PHE A 89 11.00 8.35 -1.59
N GLU A 90 12.11 8.94 -1.98
CA GLU A 90 12.49 9.12 -3.39
C GLU A 90 12.55 7.80 -4.18
N PRO A 91 13.08 6.69 -3.62
CA PRO A 91 13.05 5.42 -4.33
C PRO A 91 11.65 4.91 -4.67
N ILE A 92 10.63 5.27 -3.86
CA ILE A 92 9.24 4.92 -4.19
C ILE A 92 8.77 5.67 -5.44
N LEU A 93 9.18 6.93 -5.61
CA LEU A 93 8.86 7.70 -6.81
C LEU A 93 9.45 7.02 -8.06
N GLU A 94 10.67 6.51 -7.95
CA GLU A 94 11.33 5.77 -9.05
C GLU A 94 10.57 4.47 -9.37
N LEU A 95 10.12 3.74 -8.33
CA LEU A 95 9.28 2.56 -8.52
C LEU A 95 8.01 2.89 -9.28
N LEU A 96 7.32 3.95 -8.88
CA LEU A 96 6.07 4.36 -9.53
C LEU A 96 6.28 4.73 -10.99
N GLU A 97 7.41 5.36 -11.32
CA GLU A 97 7.72 5.68 -12.73
C GLU A 97 7.94 4.42 -13.56
N GLY A 98 8.58 3.39 -12.99
CA GLY A 98 8.93 2.16 -13.70
C GLY A 98 7.87 1.07 -13.69
N CYS A 99 6.84 1.18 -12.85
CA CYS A 99 5.80 0.16 -12.77
C CYS A 99 4.85 0.20 -13.95
N PRO A 100 4.43 -0.97 -14.48
CA PRO A 100 3.35 -0.99 -15.46
C PRO A 100 2.04 -0.48 -14.86
N ASP A 101 1.15 -0.02 -15.72
CA ASP A 101 -0.18 0.43 -15.31
C ASP A 101 -0.91 -0.65 -14.51
N ASN A 102 -1.72 -0.22 -13.57
CA ASN A 102 -2.50 -1.06 -12.66
C ASN A 102 -1.67 -1.81 -11.61
N SER A 103 -0.37 -1.59 -11.51
CA SER A 103 0.44 -2.17 -10.44
C SER A 103 -0.07 -1.70 -9.07
N VAL A 104 0.02 -2.59 -8.08
CA VAL A 104 -0.37 -2.32 -6.70
C VAL A 104 0.87 -2.39 -5.83
N LEU A 105 1.11 -1.32 -5.06
CA LEU A 105 2.25 -1.23 -4.15
C LEU A 105 1.73 -1.00 -2.73
N CYS A 106 2.29 -1.71 -1.75
CA CYS A 106 1.91 -1.56 -0.34
C CYS A 106 3.08 -1.03 0.48
N SER A 107 2.82 0.01 1.26
CA SER A 107 3.81 0.65 2.11
C SER A 107 3.18 1.13 3.42
N HIS A 108 3.83 2.05 4.09
CA HIS A 108 3.56 2.49 5.45
C HIS A 108 3.04 3.92 5.54
N GLY A 109 2.46 4.24 6.69
CA GLY A 109 1.84 5.54 6.93
C GLY A 109 2.82 6.72 7.07
N ASP A 110 4.11 6.45 7.30
CA ASP A 110 5.14 7.49 7.31
C ASP A 110 5.64 7.82 5.88
N MET A 111 5.58 6.84 4.97
CA MET A 111 6.12 6.97 3.62
C MET A 111 5.09 7.53 2.63
N ILE A 112 3.86 7.05 2.69
CA ILE A 112 2.83 7.37 1.69
C ILE A 112 2.52 8.86 1.62
N PRO A 113 2.29 9.57 2.75
CA PRO A 113 2.05 11.02 2.67
C PRO A 113 3.20 11.79 2.04
N MET A 114 4.45 11.39 2.30
CA MET A 114 5.61 12.04 1.71
C MET A 114 5.68 11.83 0.19
N VAL A 115 5.35 10.65 -0.27
CA VAL A 115 5.27 10.34 -1.71
C VAL A 115 4.18 11.19 -2.38
N VAL A 116 3.00 11.24 -1.77
CA VAL A 116 1.86 12.01 -2.30
C VAL A 116 2.20 13.50 -2.37
N GLU A 117 2.80 14.05 -1.32
CA GLU A 117 3.23 15.46 -1.30
C GLU A 117 4.29 15.74 -2.39
N ALA A 118 5.22 14.82 -2.59
CA ALA A 118 6.24 14.96 -3.63
C ALA A 118 5.62 14.95 -5.03
N LEU A 119 4.65 14.07 -5.27
CA LEU A 119 3.93 14.03 -6.55
C LEU A 119 3.14 15.33 -6.77
N GLU A 120 2.54 15.86 -5.72
CA GLU A 120 1.82 17.14 -5.78
C GLU A 120 2.77 18.29 -6.14
N ARG A 121 3.96 18.35 -5.55
CA ARG A 121 4.97 19.33 -5.91
C ARG A 121 5.45 19.20 -7.37
N ARG A 122 5.35 18.00 -7.93
CA ARG A 122 5.70 17.74 -9.34
C ARG A 122 4.54 18.03 -10.30
N GLY A 123 3.39 18.45 -9.78
CA GLY A 123 2.24 18.85 -10.60
C GLY A 123 1.02 17.95 -10.53
N MET A 124 1.04 16.87 -9.74
CA MET A 124 -0.15 16.04 -9.55
C MET A 124 -1.25 16.85 -8.89
N VAL A 125 -2.47 16.78 -9.45
CA VAL A 125 -3.66 17.40 -8.88
C VAL A 125 -4.40 16.36 -8.03
N ILE A 126 -4.62 16.70 -6.75
CA ILE A 126 -5.37 15.83 -5.84
C ILE A 126 -6.83 16.25 -5.87
N THR A 127 -7.73 15.27 -6.07
CA THR A 127 -9.17 15.48 -6.04
C THR A 127 -9.76 14.75 -4.82
N GLY A 128 -10.77 15.36 -4.19
CA GLY A 128 -11.41 14.80 -3.02
C GLY A 128 -10.58 14.94 -1.75
N LEU A 129 -11.02 14.24 -0.71
CA LEU A 129 -10.35 14.27 0.60
C LEU A 129 -9.12 13.39 0.61
N ARG A 130 -8.07 13.85 1.28
CA ARG A 130 -6.88 13.04 1.52
C ARG A 130 -7.19 11.99 2.59
N ASP A 131 -6.70 10.79 2.38
CA ASP A 131 -6.86 9.71 3.34
C ASP A 131 -5.64 8.80 3.28
N SER A 132 -4.92 8.69 4.39
CA SER A 132 -3.77 7.81 4.51
C SER A 132 -3.90 6.87 5.71
N ARG A 133 -5.13 6.62 6.15
CA ARG A 133 -5.41 5.64 7.21
C ARG A 133 -5.06 4.23 6.76
N LYS A 134 -4.91 3.32 7.72
CA LYS A 134 -4.64 1.90 7.43
C LYS A 134 -5.69 1.34 6.48
N ALA A 135 -5.25 0.61 5.47
CA ALA A 135 -6.07 0.05 4.40
C ALA A 135 -6.66 1.07 3.42
N SER A 136 -6.24 2.34 3.48
CA SER A 136 -6.57 3.31 2.45
C SER A 136 -5.72 3.07 1.19
N VAL A 137 -6.20 3.57 0.06
CA VAL A 137 -5.52 3.43 -1.23
C VAL A 137 -5.44 4.79 -1.91
N TRP A 138 -4.24 5.17 -2.35
CA TRP A 138 -4.09 6.29 -3.26
C TRP A 138 -4.14 5.76 -4.70
N VAL A 139 -5.09 6.26 -5.47
CA VAL A 139 -5.23 5.95 -6.89
C VAL A 139 -4.51 7.06 -7.65
N LEU A 140 -3.42 6.70 -8.32
CA LEU A 140 -2.53 7.63 -8.99
C LEU A 140 -2.69 7.48 -10.50
N GLU A 141 -3.41 8.41 -11.11
CA GLU A 141 -3.69 8.37 -12.55
C GLU A 141 -2.49 8.86 -13.35
N ARG A 142 -1.98 7.99 -14.21
CA ARG A 142 -0.87 8.29 -15.08
C ARG A 142 -1.36 8.60 -16.50
N GLN A 143 -0.87 9.72 -17.03
CA GLN A 143 -1.18 10.18 -18.40
C GLN A 143 0.13 10.53 -19.07
N ASN A 144 0.40 9.96 -20.23
CA ASN A 144 1.62 10.21 -21.00
C ASN A 144 2.90 10.03 -20.16
N GLY A 145 2.93 8.98 -19.32
CA GLY A 145 4.08 8.66 -18.47
C GLY A 145 4.20 9.50 -17.21
N VAL A 146 3.29 10.43 -16.97
CA VAL A 146 3.32 11.33 -15.80
C VAL A 146 2.10 11.09 -14.92
N ILE A 147 2.31 11.02 -13.61
CA ILE A 147 1.19 10.95 -12.66
C ILE A 147 0.58 12.33 -12.55
N ALA A 148 -0.58 12.52 -13.19
CA ALA A 148 -1.23 13.81 -13.35
C ALA A 148 -2.31 14.07 -12.31
N ARG A 149 -2.96 13.02 -11.78
CA ARG A 149 -4.05 13.14 -10.81
C ARG A 149 -3.95 12.06 -9.76
N GLY A 150 -4.44 12.36 -8.57
CA GLY A 150 -4.51 11.41 -7.47
C GLY A 150 -5.78 11.63 -6.66
N HIS A 151 -6.35 10.52 -6.16
CA HIS A 151 -7.44 10.58 -5.18
C HIS A 151 -7.33 9.38 -4.25
N ALA A 152 -7.86 9.51 -3.05
CA ALA A 152 -7.78 8.46 -2.05
C ALA A 152 -9.10 7.70 -1.94
N TRP A 153 -9.00 6.37 -1.87
CA TRP A 153 -10.11 5.54 -1.39
C TRP A 153 -9.98 5.40 0.12
N PRO A 154 -11.04 5.70 0.88
CA PRO A 154 -11.01 5.42 2.32
C PRO A 154 -10.89 3.92 2.58
N PRO A 155 -10.46 3.53 3.80
CA PRO A 155 -10.42 2.12 4.16
C PRO A 155 -11.78 1.45 3.95
N PRO A 156 -11.81 0.17 3.54
CA PRO A 156 -13.08 -0.54 3.40
C PRO A 156 -13.81 -0.63 4.74
N THR A 157 -15.13 -0.52 4.71
CA THR A 157 -15.97 -0.68 5.89
C THR A 157 -16.07 -2.17 6.23
N ILE A 158 -15.73 -2.51 7.47
CA ILE A 158 -15.79 -3.88 7.98
C ILE A 158 -16.85 -3.92 9.09
N ASP A 159 -17.87 -4.73 8.87
CA ASP A 159 -18.99 -4.93 9.82
C ASP A 159 -18.70 -6.03 10.85
#